data_73b3cf76c61a9476e5a0b4558b133e9d
#
_entry.id   73b3cf76c61a9476e5a0b4558b133e9d
#
_cell.length_a   1.000
_cell.length_b   1.000
_cell.length_c   1.000
_cell.angle_alpha   90.00
_cell.angle_beta   90.00
_cell.angle_gamma   90.00
#
_symmetry.space_group_name_H-M   'P 1'
#
loop_
_entity.id
_entity.type
_entity.pdbx_description
1 polymer ?
#
loop_
_entity_poly.entity_id
_entity_poly.type
_entity_poly.pdbx_seq_one_letter_code
_entity_poly.pdbx_strand_id
1 'polypeptide(L)'
;MARAILYDSTLCIGCRECERGCAAKWGLPYNENIGKEERLSAHKLTTIRVFGEHFSRKLCMHCNEPTCASVCPVGAFTKTALGPVVYDAEKCMGCRYCMAACPFQVPTYEWDKFAPRVRKCDMCYERQSAGKDTACAEACPVQATICGDRDALVAEARKRLAAKPSDYYQKIYGFDEVGGTSVLMLSAVPFEQIGLKTNLPHSPLPPLTMQVLNTVPDIVSAGGVLLAGIFWLTHRKNAVAKAENGRKQ
;
A
#
# COMPACT_ATOMS: atom_id res chain seq x y z
N MET A 1 5.18 5.80 -19.61
CA MET A 1 5.91 4.71 -18.90
C MET A 1 5.71 4.89 -17.40
N ALA A 2 5.58 3.80 -16.66
CA ALA A 2 5.39 3.87 -15.22
C ALA A 2 6.70 4.25 -14.51
N ARG A 3 6.65 5.23 -13.61
CA ARG A 3 7.81 5.67 -12.82
C ARG A 3 7.94 4.83 -11.56
N ALA A 4 9.16 4.66 -11.08
CA ALA A 4 9.50 3.92 -9.87
C ALA A 4 10.66 4.56 -9.10
N ILE A 5 10.89 4.06 -7.89
CA ILE A 5 12.06 4.34 -7.07
C ILE A 5 12.83 3.04 -6.90
N LEU A 6 14.15 3.08 -7.07
CA LEU A 6 15.07 2.02 -6.65
C LEU A 6 15.85 2.52 -5.44
N TYR A 7 15.79 1.77 -4.35
CA TYR A 7 16.61 1.98 -3.16
C TYR A 7 17.61 0.84 -3.00
N ASP A 8 18.87 1.20 -2.82
CA ASP A 8 19.97 0.25 -2.64
C ASP A 8 20.55 0.40 -1.22
N SER A 9 20.28 -0.58 -0.38
CA SER A 9 20.73 -0.60 1.02
C SER A 9 22.26 -0.67 1.12
N THR A 10 22.94 -1.25 0.13
CA THR A 10 24.42 -1.39 0.14
C THR A 10 25.13 -0.07 -0.07
N LEU A 11 24.48 0.88 -0.76
CA LEU A 11 25.02 2.21 -1.01
C LEU A 11 24.58 3.22 0.05
N CYS A 12 23.58 2.89 0.87
CA CYS A 12 23.03 3.82 1.84
C CYS A 12 23.98 4.03 3.01
N ILE A 13 24.30 5.28 3.31
CA ILE A 13 25.16 5.69 4.43
C ILE A 13 24.37 6.19 5.65
N GLY A 14 23.04 6.06 5.65
CA GLY A 14 22.20 6.48 6.77
C GLY A 14 22.10 7.99 7.01
N CYS A 15 22.50 8.83 6.07
CA CYS A 15 22.55 10.30 6.23
C CYS A 15 21.20 10.98 6.40
N ARG A 16 20.07 10.29 6.10
CA ARG A 16 18.68 10.77 6.21
C ARG A 16 18.33 12.01 5.36
N GLU A 17 19.15 12.39 4.37
CA GLU A 17 18.84 13.49 3.45
C GLU A 17 17.56 13.24 2.65
N CYS A 18 17.26 11.98 2.33
CA CYS A 18 15.98 11.60 1.72
C CYS A 18 14.76 11.92 2.61
N GLU A 19 14.89 11.90 3.93
CA GLU A 19 13.84 12.29 4.88
C GLU A 19 13.70 13.82 4.88
N ARG A 20 14.81 14.57 4.93
CA ARG A 20 14.82 16.04 4.89
C ARG A 20 14.22 16.55 3.59
N GLY A 21 14.64 15.99 2.45
CA GLY A 21 14.08 16.36 1.15
C GLY A 21 12.59 16.09 1.04
N CYS A 22 12.10 14.97 1.62
CA CYS A 22 10.69 14.67 1.69
C CYS A 22 9.93 15.67 2.60
N ALA A 23 10.46 15.97 3.77
CA ALA A 23 9.87 16.94 4.69
C ALA A 23 9.79 18.34 4.07
N ALA A 24 10.85 18.80 3.44
CA ALA A 24 10.89 20.09 2.75
C ALA A 24 9.84 20.17 1.62
N LYS A 25 9.69 19.11 0.81
CA LYS A 25 8.65 19.05 -0.25
C LYS A 25 7.24 19.25 0.31
N TRP A 26 6.99 18.72 1.51
CA TRP A 26 5.66 18.74 2.12
C TRP A 26 5.45 19.88 3.14
N GLY A 27 6.45 20.75 3.36
CA GLY A 27 6.42 21.75 4.41
C GLY A 27 6.27 21.16 5.81
N LEU A 28 6.78 19.93 6.02
CA LEU A 28 6.71 19.24 7.30
C LEU A 28 7.91 19.63 8.18
N PRO A 29 7.73 19.72 9.51
CA PRO A 29 8.84 19.97 10.42
C PRO A 29 9.85 18.82 10.36
N TYR A 30 11.13 19.15 10.39
CA TYR A 30 12.19 18.16 10.48
C TYR A 30 13.31 18.66 11.40
N ASN A 31 13.52 17.95 12.49
CA ASN A 31 14.58 18.21 13.47
C ASN A 31 15.28 16.91 13.87
N GLU A 32 16.29 16.98 14.72
CA GLU A 32 17.05 15.80 15.16
C GLU A 32 16.19 14.74 15.84
N ASN A 33 15.18 15.13 16.61
CA ASN A 33 14.29 14.20 17.30
C ASN A 33 13.46 13.43 16.28
N ILE A 34 12.84 14.14 15.32
CA ILE A 34 12.10 13.51 14.21
C ILE A 34 13.04 12.64 13.37
N GLY A 35 14.27 13.09 13.13
CA GLY A 35 15.30 12.31 12.44
C GLY A 35 15.60 10.98 13.12
N LYS A 36 15.66 10.94 14.45
CA LYS A 36 15.90 9.71 15.23
C LYS A 36 14.73 8.72 15.23
N GLU A 37 13.53 9.17 14.91
CA GLU A 37 12.37 8.27 14.79
C GLU A 37 12.53 7.33 13.62
N GLU A 38 12.47 6.04 13.86
CA GLU A 38 12.55 4.99 12.83
C GLU A 38 11.17 4.50 12.36
N ARG A 39 10.12 5.28 12.65
CA ARG A 39 8.74 4.99 12.29
C ARG A 39 8.17 6.06 11.37
N LEU A 40 7.23 5.64 10.53
CA LEU A 40 6.41 6.57 9.77
C LEU A 40 5.40 7.24 10.71
N SER A 41 5.13 8.52 10.47
CA SER A 41 4.13 9.29 11.18
C SER A 41 3.41 10.24 10.22
N ALA A 42 2.43 11.00 10.71
CA ALA A 42 1.78 12.03 9.91
C ALA A 42 2.75 13.12 9.44
N HIS A 43 3.87 13.29 10.13
CA HIS A 43 4.91 14.27 9.84
C HIS A 43 6.16 13.65 9.18
N LYS A 44 6.25 12.32 9.07
CA LYS A 44 7.39 11.62 8.51
C LYS A 44 6.94 10.52 7.55
N LEU A 45 6.92 10.83 6.25
CA LEU A 45 6.36 9.97 5.19
C LEU A 45 7.37 8.95 4.63
N THR A 46 8.64 9.09 4.97
CA THR A 46 9.72 8.14 4.70
C THR A 46 10.69 8.13 5.86
N THR A 47 11.27 6.98 6.17
CA THR A 47 12.24 6.88 7.27
C THR A 47 13.34 5.87 6.94
N ILE A 48 14.55 6.18 7.37
CA ILE A 48 15.67 5.24 7.41
C ILE A 48 15.68 4.56 8.76
N ARG A 49 15.75 3.24 8.76
CA ARG A 49 15.88 2.38 9.94
C ARG A 49 17.26 1.76 9.96
N VAL A 50 17.81 1.57 11.15
CA VAL A 50 19.17 1.05 11.35
C VAL A 50 19.09 -0.40 11.85
N PHE A 51 19.82 -1.31 11.21
CA PHE A 51 19.90 -2.72 11.56
C PHE A 51 21.38 -3.14 11.58
N GLY A 52 22.04 -2.93 12.71
CA GLY A 52 23.49 -3.09 12.79
C GLY A 52 24.21 -2.13 11.83
N GLU A 53 24.95 -2.68 10.88
CA GLU A 53 25.65 -1.92 9.84
C GLU A 53 24.81 -1.63 8.59
N HIS A 54 23.56 -2.15 8.55
CA HIS A 54 22.69 -2.04 7.39
C HIS A 54 21.61 -1.00 7.60
N PHE A 55 21.25 -0.31 6.52
CA PHE A 55 20.18 0.67 6.48
C PHE A 55 19.01 0.17 5.66
N SER A 56 17.80 0.29 6.21
CA SER A 56 16.56 -0.03 5.51
C SER A 56 15.71 1.22 5.39
N ARG A 57 15.06 1.39 4.25
CA ARG A 57 14.17 2.50 4.02
C ARG A 57 12.72 2.07 4.08
N LYS A 58 11.90 2.70 4.93
CA LYS A 58 10.47 2.50 4.98
C LYS A 58 9.74 3.69 4.37
N LEU A 59 8.89 3.41 3.36
CA LEU A 59 8.03 4.37 2.67
C LEU A 59 6.88 3.61 2.00
N CYS A 60 5.95 4.33 1.33
CA CYS A 60 4.91 3.67 0.55
C CYS A 60 5.51 2.91 -0.63
N MET A 61 5.14 1.66 -0.81
CA MET A 61 5.63 0.81 -1.90
C MET A 61 4.93 1.09 -3.23
N HIS A 62 3.82 1.85 -3.23
CA HIS A 62 3.07 2.18 -4.44
C HIS A 62 2.72 0.96 -5.29
N CYS A 63 2.06 -0.03 -4.65
CA CYS A 63 1.65 -1.30 -5.26
C CYS A 63 1.03 -1.10 -6.63
N ASN A 64 1.24 -2.06 -7.54
CA ASN A 64 0.61 -2.04 -8.86
C ASN A 64 -0.91 -2.16 -8.74
N GLU A 65 -1.38 -3.06 -7.87
CA GLU A 65 -2.77 -3.18 -7.48
C GLU A 65 -2.91 -2.81 -5.99
N PRO A 66 -3.14 -1.52 -5.66
CA PRO A 66 -3.06 -1.04 -4.30
C PRO A 66 -4.29 -1.45 -3.47
N THR A 67 -4.08 -2.29 -2.45
CA THR A 67 -5.13 -2.70 -1.51
C THR A 67 -5.79 -1.51 -0.83
N CYS A 68 -5.01 -0.46 -0.50
CA CYS A 68 -5.55 0.76 0.10
C CYS A 68 -6.55 1.51 -0.79
N ALA A 69 -6.43 1.39 -2.12
CA ALA A 69 -7.42 1.93 -3.06
C ALA A 69 -8.64 1.01 -3.15
N SER A 70 -8.42 -0.30 -3.20
CA SER A 70 -9.49 -1.29 -3.30
C SER A 70 -10.46 -1.26 -2.11
N VAL A 71 -9.93 -1.09 -0.89
CA VAL A 71 -10.76 -1.09 0.33
C VAL A 71 -11.34 0.29 0.65
N CYS A 72 -11.04 1.32 -0.11
CA CYS A 72 -11.51 2.67 0.19
C CYS A 72 -12.96 2.88 -0.28
N PRO A 73 -13.95 3.00 0.63
CA PRO A 73 -15.36 3.06 0.24
C PRO A 73 -15.72 4.37 -0.49
N VAL A 74 -14.89 5.40 -0.34
CA VAL A 74 -15.12 6.73 -0.95
C VAL A 74 -14.14 7.03 -2.10
N GLY A 75 -13.32 6.05 -2.52
CA GLY A 75 -12.39 6.23 -3.63
C GLY A 75 -11.32 7.32 -3.40
N ALA A 76 -10.91 7.55 -2.14
CA ALA A 76 -9.90 8.56 -1.82
C ALA A 76 -8.48 8.19 -2.27
N PHE A 77 -8.23 6.95 -2.68
CA PHE A 77 -6.94 6.52 -3.22
C PHE A 77 -7.07 6.13 -4.68
N THR A 78 -6.12 6.58 -5.50
CA THR A 78 -6.10 6.28 -6.94
C THR A 78 -4.70 5.86 -7.37
N LYS A 79 -4.58 4.75 -8.09
CA LYS A 79 -3.36 4.37 -8.82
C LYS A 79 -3.31 5.19 -10.09
N THR A 80 -2.27 5.99 -10.26
CA THR A 80 -2.09 6.79 -11.48
C THR A 80 -1.40 5.97 -12.58
N ALA A 81 -1.59 6.32 -13.83
CA ALA A 81 -0.89 5.72 -14.96
C ALA A 81 0.64 5.94 -14.88
N LEU A 82 1.07 7.00 -14.21
CA LEU A 82 2.49 7.30 -13.99
C LEU A 82 3.14 6.41 -12.93
N GLY A 83 2.36 5.63 -12.14
CA GLY A 83 2.89 4.70 -11.13
C GLY A 83 2.55 5.05 -9.68
N PRO A 84 2.58 6.30 -9.24
CA PRO A 84 2.18 6.68 -7.89
C PRO A 84 0.75 6.27 -7.52
N VAL A 85 0.56 5.90 -6.26
CA VAL A 85 -0.76 5.84 -5.63
C VAL A 85 -0.96 7.15 -4.90
N VAL A 86 -1.87 7.98 -5.39
CA VAL A 86 -2.19 9.29 -4.83
C VAL A 86 -3.36 9.22 -3.86
N TYR A 87 -3.49 10.22 -3.00
CA TYR A 87 -4.52 10.30 -1.97
C TYR A 87 -5.20 11.66 -2.03
N ASP A 88 -6.51 11.65 -2.15
CA ASP A 88 -7.38 12.80 -2.09
C ASP A 88 -7.95 12.93 -0.66
N ALA A 89 -7.48 13.93 0.06
CA ALA A 89 -7.86 14.16 1.44
C ALA A 89 -9.30 14.69 1.59
N GLU A 90 -9.87 15.30 0.55
CA GLU A 90 -11.22 15.87 0.61
C GLU A 90 -12.30 14.80 0.52
N LYS A 91 -12.01 13.68 -0.17
CA LYS A 91 -12.89 12.52 -0.20
C LYS A 91 -12.82 11.68 1.07
N CYS A 92 -11.77 11.81 1.87
CA CYS A 92 -11.51 10.91 2.97
C CYS A 92 -12.48 11.11 4.14
N MET A 93 -13.20 10.05 4.50
CA MET A 93 -14.10 10.01 5.66
C MET A 93 -13.42 9.55 6.97
N GLY A 94 -12.13 9.22 6.96
CA GLY A 94 -11.38 8.84 8.15
C GLY A 94 -11.60 7.40 8.66
N CYS A 95 -12.16 6.49 7.87
CA CYS A 95 -12.48 5.11 8.30
C CYS A 95 -11.25 4.23 8.60
N ARG A 96 -10.06 4.61 8.18
CA ARG A 96 -8.75 3.94 8.40
C ARG A 96 -8.61 2.53 7.81
N TYR A 97 -9.54 2.05 6.98
CA TYR A 97 -9.42 0.74 6.33
C TYR A 97 -8.13 0.60 5.52
N CYS A 98 -7.65 1.66 4.89
CA CYS A 98 -6.37 1.69 4.17
C CYS A 98 -5.16 1.39 5.08
N MET A 99 -5.22 1.72 6.37
CA MET A 99 -4.17 1.40 7.34
C MET A 99 -4.18 -0.09 7.69
N ALA A 100 -5.36 -0.65 7.96
CA ALA A 100 -5.52 -2.07 8.29
C ALA A 100 -5.20 -2.98 7.09
N ALA A 101 -5.60 -2.57 5.88
CA ALA A 101 -5.44 -3.35 4.66
C ALA A 101 -4.03 -3.29 4.05
N CYS A 102 -3.18 -2.34 4.46
CA CYS A 102 -1.85 -2.18 3.88
C CYS A 102 -0.90 -3.30 4.32
N PRO A 103 -0.43 -4.19 3.42
CA PRO A 103 0.47 -5.28 3.79
C PRO A 103 1.82 -4.79 4.30
N PHE A 104 2.21 -3.57 3.91
CA PHE A 104 3.45 -2.91 4.32
C PHE A 104 3.30 -1.98 5.53
N GLN A 105 2.08 -1.80 6.07
CA GLN A 105 1.80 -0.94 7.23
C GLN A 105 2.34 0.49 7.06
N VAL A 106 2.01 1.13 5.96
CA VAL A 106 2.55 2.45 5.59
C VAL A 106 1.63 3.62 5.90
N PRO A 107 0.32 3.59 5.58
CA PRO A 107 -0.53 4.74 5.85
C PRO A 107 -0.54 5.08 7.34
N THR A 108 -0.35 6.35 7.67
CA THR A 108 -0.41 6.91 9.02
C THR A 108 -1.59 7.86 9.14
N TYR A 109 -1.89 8.32 10.35
CA TYR A 109 -3.07 9.13 10.63
C TYR A 109 -2.71 10.30 11.54
N GLU A 110 -3.33 11.46 11.33
CA GLU A 110 -3.11 12.67 12.13
C GLU A 110 -3.91 12.59 13.43
N TRP A 111 -3.42 11.82 14.41
CA TRP A 111 -4.13 11.54 15.67
C TRP A 111 -4.33 12.77 16.55
N ASP A 112 -3.56 13.81 16.31
CA ASP A 112 -3.51 15.06 17.07
C ASP A 112 -4.51 16.12 16.57
N LYS A 113 -5.25 15.84 15.46
CA LYS A 113 -6.16 16.80 14.85
C LYS A 113 -7.62 16.47 15.11
N PHE A 114 -8.46 17.50 15.20
CA PHE A 114 -9.92 17.34 15.29
C PHE A 114 -10.52 16.69 14.03
N ALA A 115 -10.05 17.08 12.84
CA ALA A 115 -10.42 16.47 11.57
C ALA A 115 -9.20 15.75 10.96
N PRO A 116 -8.85 14.57 11.47
CA PRO A 116 -7.62 13.90 11.09
C PRO A 116 -7.70 13.27 9.70
N ARG A 117 -6.59 13.32 8.98
CA ARG A 117 -6.45 12.76 7.63
C ARG A 117 -5.40 11.66 7.62
N VAL A 118 -5.50 10.79 6.63
CA VAL A 118 -4.45 9.81 6.36
C VAL A 118 -3.25 10.50 5.74
N ARG A 119 -2.05 10.07 6.11
CA ARG A 119 -0.79 10.54 5.53
C ARG A 119 0.03 9.38 5.00
N LYS A 120 0.57 9.53 3.81
CA LYS A 120 1.54 8.61 3.22
C LYS A 120 2.32 9.30 2.10
N CYS A 121 3.44 8.72 1.70
CA CYS A 121 4.17 9.14 0.51
C CYS A 121 3.26 9.09 -0.73
N ASP A 122 3.31 10.10 -1.58
CA ASP A 122 2.64 10.20 -2.89
C ASP A 122 3.61 9.95 -4.06
N MET A 123 4.86 9.57 -3.75
CA MET A 123 5.96 9.43 -4.70
C MET A 123 6.22 10.73 -5.49
N CYS A 124 5.96 11.87 -4.87
CA CYS A 124 6.10 13.22 -5.46
C CYS A 124 5.37 13.34 -6.81
N TYR A 125 4.11 12.91 -6.89
CA TYR A 125 3.32 12.82 -8.13
C TYR A 125 3.36 14.13 -8.95
N GLU A 126 3.15 15.27 -8.31
CA GLU A 126 3.20 16.58 -8.98
C GLU A 126 4.56 16.87 -9.61
N ARG A 127 5.65 16.55 -8.89
CA ARG A 127 7.02 16.73 -9.41
C ARG A 127 7.26 15.83 -10.62
N GLN A 128 6.87 14.58 -10.54
CA GLN A 128 7.02 13.60 -11.62
C GLN A 128 6.17 13.94 -12.84
N SER A 129 4.97 14.47 -12.64
CA SER A 129 4.11 14.98 -13.72
C SER A 129 4.74 16.18 -14.43
N ALA A 130 5.57 16.96 -13.72
CA ALA A 130 6.36 18.04 -14.28
C ALA A 130 7.76 17.60 -14.79
N GLY A 131 7.99 16.29 -14.96
CA GLY A 131 9.25 15.74 -15.45
C GLY A 131 10.42 15.76 -14.47
N LYS A 132 10.18 16.11 -13.19
CA LYS A 132 11.21 16.14 -12.15
C LYS A 132 11.25 14.81 -11.38
N ASP A 133 12.41 14.51 -10.81
CA ASP A 133 12.56 13.36 -9.94
C ASP A 133 11.91 13.56 -8.56
N THR A 134 11.77 12.48 -7.80
CA THR A 134 11.29 12.55 -6.43
C THR A 134 12.27 13.30 -5.54
N ALA A 135 11.77 14.13 -4.63
CA ALA A 135 12.61 14.93 -3.73
C ALA A 135 13.62 14.08 -2.94
N CYS A 136 13.27 12.86 -2.60
CA CYS A 136 14.15 11.95 -1.88
C CYS A 136 15.26 11.35 -2.76
N ALA A 137 15.06 11.23 -4.07
CA ALA A 137 16.11 10.80 -5.00
C ALA A 137 17.08 11.94 -5.27
N GLU A 138 16.58 13.15 -5.52
CA GLU A 138 17.43 14.34 -5.68
C GLU A 138 18.30 14.64 -4.45
N ALA A 139 17.74 14.45 -3.25
CA ALA A 139 18.46 14.72 -2.01
C ALA A 139 19.50 13.64 -1.64
N CYS A 140 19.56 12.52 -2.36
CA CYS A 140 20.44 11.41 -1.99
C CYS A 140 21.88 11.63 -2.53
N PRO A 141 22.86 11.96 -1.67
CA PRO A 141 24.22 12.32 -2.15
C PRO A 141 25.00 11.14 -2.73
N VAL A 142 24.66 9.91 -2.31
CA VAL A 142 25.31 8.67 -2.75
C VAL A 142 24.50 7.88 -3.76
N GLN A 143 23.39 8.45 -4.26
CA GLN A 143 22.48 7.80 -5.20
C GLN A 143 22.00 6.40 -4.77
N ALA A 144 21.96 6.14 -3.46
CA ALA A 144 21.32 4.95 -2.90
C ALA A 144 19.79 4.93 -3.17
N THR A 145 19.21 6.09 -3.43
CA THR A 145 17.84 6.25 -3.90
C THR A 145 17.86 6.94 -5.25
N ILE A 146 17.34 6.27 -6.27
CA ILE A 146 17.19 6.83 -7.61
C ILE A 146 15.72 6.71 -8.06
N CYS A 147 15.30 7.61 -8.97
CA CYS A 147 13.96 7.63 -9.53
C CYS A 147 14.07 7.56 -11.06
N GLY A 148 13.16 6.83 -11.71
CA GLY A 148 13.20 6.68 -13.15
C GLY A 148 12.04 5.85 -13.68
N ASP A 149 12.14 5.45 -14.94
CA ASP A 149 11.23 4.46 -15.53
C ASP A 149 11.38 3.12 -14.81
N ARG A 150 10.23 2.46 -14.54
CA ARG A 150 10.22 1.22 -13.74
C ARG A 150 11.01 0.09 -14.40
N ASP A 151 10.86 -0.08 -15.70
CA ASP A 151 11.52 -1.19 -16.40
C ASP A 151 13.03 -0.94 -16.52
N ALA A 152 13.43 0.33 -16.73
CA ALA A 152 14.82 0.73 -16.68
C ALA A 152 15.44 0.50 -15.29
N LEU A 153 14.71 0.80 -14.21
CA LEU A 153 15.20 0.57 -12.84
C LEU A 153 15.25 -0.93 -12.49
N VAL A 154 14.36 -1.76 -13.01
CA VAL A 154 14.44 -3.23 -12.90
C VAL A 154 15.69 -3.74 -13.62
N ALA A 155 15.96 -3.24 -14.82
CA ALA A 155 17.17 -3.61 -15.56
C ALA A 155 18.44 -3.18 -14.81
N GLU A 156 18.47 -1.96 -14.26
CA GLU A 156 19.57 -1.46 -13.42
C GLU A 156 19.78 -2.31 -12.16
N ALA A 157 18.67 -2.67 -11.46
CA ALA A 157 18.74 -3.52 -10.29
C ALA A 157 19.35 -4.89 -10.63
N ARG A 158 18.90 -5.54 -11.72
CA ARG A 158 19.47 -6.81 -12.19
C ARG A 158 20.95 -6.69 -12.56
N LYS A 159 21.33 -5.58 -13.21
CA LYS A 159 22.73 -5.27 -13.55
C LYS A 159 23.59 -5.18 -12.30
N ARG A 160 23.15 -4.50 -11.24
CA ARG A 160 23.87 -4.42 -9.95
C ARG A 160 24.04 -5.78 -9.31
N LEU A 161 22.98 -6.59 -9.25
CA LEU A 161 23.03 -7.94 -8.72
C LEU A 161 24.03 -8.83 -9.48
N ALA A 162 24.03 -8.75 -10.81
CA ALA A 162 24.94 -9.54 -11.65
C ALA A 162 26.40 -9.05 -11.57
N ALA A 163 26.64 -7.75 -11.41
CA ALA A 163 27.98 -7.18 -11.36
C ALA A 163 28.73 -7.54 -10.07
N LYS A 164 28.03 -7.72 -8.95
CA LYS A 164 28.60 -8.04 -7.64
C LYS A 164 27.77 -9.05 -6.87
N PRO A 165 27.75 -10.32 -7.31
CA PRO A 165 26.88 -11.35 -6.73
C PRO A 165 27.12 -11.61 -5.23
N SER A 166 28.37 -11.41 -4.75
CA SER A 166 28.75 -11.59 -3.34
C SER A 166 28.25 -10.48 -2.41
N ASP A 167 28.04 -9.27 -2.96
CA ASP A 167 27.71 -8.10 -2.18
C ASP A 167 26.20 -7.91 -2.01
N TYR A 168 25.40 -8.69 -2.72
CA TYR A 168 23.95 -8.57 -2.74
C TYR A 168 23.23 -9.86 -2.42
N TYR A 169 22.16 -9.77 -1.65
CA TYR A 169 21.13 -10.79 -1.60
C TYR A 169 20.41 -10.84 -2.97
N GLN A 170 20.45 -12.00 -3.63
CA GLN A 170 20.06 -12.18 -5.04
C GLN A 170 18.53 -12.10 -5.27
N LYS A 171 17.89 -11.09 -4.72
CA LYS A 171 16.46 -10.80 -4.89
C LYS A 171 16.22 -9.29 -4.95
N ILE A 172 15.24 -8.87 -5.76
CA ILE A 172 14.74 -7.50 -5.82
C ILE A 172 13.43 -7.46 -5.04
N TYR A 173 13.42 -6.81 -3.88
CA TYR A 173 12.19 -6.63 -3.09
C TYR A 173 11.27 -5.60 -3.74
N GLY A 174 9.98 -5.88 -3.77
CA GLY A 174 8.98 -5.05 -4.44
C GLY A 174 8.76 -5.43 -5.90
N PHE A 175 9.52 -6.37 -6.45
CA PHE A 175 9.32 -6.85 -7.81
C PHE A 175 8.09 -7.74 -7.92
N ASP A 176 7.95 -8.71 -7.00
CA ASP A 176 6.87 -9.70 -6.98
C ASP A 176 5.88 -9.50 -5.83
N GLU A 177 6.32 -8.92 -4.71
CA GLU A 177 5.49 -8.81 -3.52
C GLU A 177 4.15 -8.14 -3.82
N VAL A 178 3.05 -8.83 -3.46
CA VAL A 178 1.64 -8.42 -3.67
C VAL A 178 1.31 -7.99 -5.10
N GLY A 179 1.85 -8.68 -6.09
CA GLY A 179 1.67 -8.36 -7.51
C GLY A 179 2.60 -7.26 -8.02
N GLY A 180 3.68 -6.98 -7.28
CA GLY A 180 4.67 -5.97 -7.63
C GLY A 180 4.34 -4.55 -7.18
N THR A 181 5.36 -3.73 -7.14
CA THR A 181 5.28 -2.35 -6.65
C THR A 181 6.09 -1.38 -7.52
N SER A 182 5.89 -0.08 -7.31
CA SER A 182 6.68 0.97 -7.94
C SER A 182 7.87 1.43 -7.06
N VAL A 183 8.17 0.70 -5.98
CA VAL A 183 9.38 0.89 -5.19
C VAL A 183 10.13 -0.43 -5.12
N LEU A 184 11.35 -0.44 -5.60
CA LEU A 184 12.23 -1.59 -5.66
C LEU A 184 13.35 -1.42 -4.64
N MET A 185 13.79 -2.50 -4.00
CA MET A 185 14.88 -2.42 -3.02
C MET A 185 15.90 -3.54 -3.23
N LEU A 186 17.17 -3.18 -3.06
CA LEU A 186 18.31 -4.10 -3.02
C LEU A 186 18.92 -4.09 -1.62
N SER A 187 19.51 -5.21 -1.22
CA SER A 187 20.16 -5.38 0.08
C SER A 187 21.35 -6.34 -0.01
N ALA A 188 22.32 -6.18 0.87
CA ALA A 188 23.42 -7.14 1.06
C ALA A 188 22.96 -8.40 1.83
N VAL A 189 21.93 -8.27 2.66
CA VAL A 189 21.43 -9.33 3.54
C VAL A 189 19.97 -9.65 3.25
N PRO A 190 19.45 -10.80 3.66
CA PRO A 190 18.03 -11.15 3.56
C PRO A 190 17.15 -10.02 4.10
N PHE A 191 16.04 -9.74 3.41
CA PHE A 191 15.19 -8.58 3.70
C PHE A 191 14.54 -8.62 5.09
N GLU A 192 14.36 -9.80 5.66
CA GLU A 192 13.88 -9.98 7.04
C GLU A 192 14.84 -9.35 8.05
N GLN A 193 16.15 -9.48 7.82
CA GLN A 193 17.20 -8.96 8.72
C GLN A 193 17.23 -7.43 8.77
N ILE A 194 16.72 -6.79 7.72
CA ILE A 194 16.56 -5.32 7.67
C ILE A 194 15.10 -4.89 7.90
N GLY A 195 14.32 -5.76 8.52
CA GLY A 195 12.97 -5.48 9.00
C GLY A 195 11.94 -5.26 7.91
N LEU A 196 12.15 -5.79 6.70
CA LEU A 196 11.14 -5.84 5.65
C LEU A 196 10.30 -7.11 5.79
N LYS A 197 9.02 -7.02 5.48
CA LYS A 197 8.09 -8.13 5.57
C LYS A 197 8.18 -8.97 4.30
N THR A 198 8.65 -10.19 4.39
CA THR A 198 8.86 -11.10 3.26
C THR A 198 7.78 -12.17 3.11
N ASN A 199 7.05 -12.47 4.19
CA ASN A 199 5.91 -13.38 4.14
C ASN A 199 4.69 -12.67 3.50
N LEU A 200 4.82 -12.33 2.23
CA LEU A 200 3.78 -11.68 1.43
C LEU A 200 3.48 -12.55 0.21
N PRO A 201 2.22 -12.65 -0.24
CA PRO A 201 1.90 -13.36 -1.48
C PRO A 201 2.53 -12.65 -2.69
N HIS A 202 2.84 -13.42 -3.73
CA HIS A 202 3.29 -12.87 -5.02
C HIS A 202 2.12 -12.30 -5.84
N SER A 203 0.91 -12.81 -5.61
CA SER A 203 -0.30 -12.32 -6.28
C SER A 203 -0.85 -11.06 -5.60
N PRO A 204 -1.52 -10.18 -6.35
CA PRO A 204 -2.21 -9.03 -5.76
C PRO A 204 -3.30 -9.46 -4.77
N LEU A 205 -3.51 -8.65 -3.72
CA LEU A 205 -4.53 -8.92 -2.70
C LEU A 205 -5.96 -8.51 -3.12
N PRO A 206 -6.19 -7.41 -3.87
CA PRO A 206 -7.54 -6.95 -4.21
C PRO A 206 -8.42 -8.00 -4.89
N PRO A 207 -7.95 -8.82 -5.85
CA PRO A 207 -8.76 -9.85 -6.48
C PRO A 207 -9.34 -10.88 -5.52
N LEU A 208 -8.62 -11.22 -4.43
CA LEU A 208 -9.09 -12.19 -3.43
C LEU A 208 -10.35 -11.68 -2.72
N THR A 209 -10.38 -10.41 -2.33
CA THR A 209 -11.55 -9.78 -1.70
C THR A 209 -12.68 -9.61 -2.71
N MET A 210 -12.38 -9.21 -3.95
CA MET A 210 -13.37 -9.02 -5.00
C MET A 210 -14.07 -10.34 -5.37
N GLN A 211 -13.34 -11.44 -5.42
CA GLN A 211 -13.92 -12.76 -5.68
C GLN A 211 -14.98 -13.13 -4.64
N VAL A 212 -14.70 -12.89 -3.35
CA VAL A 212 -15.67 -13.12 -2.26
C VAL A 212 -16.87 -12.19 -2.39
N LEU A 213 -16.63 -10.89 -2.61
CA LEU A 213 -17.71 -9.89 -2.73
C LEU A 213 -18.63 -10.17 -3.93
N ASN A 214 -18.11 -10.64 -5.04
CA ASN A 214 -18.92 -10.99 -6.21
C ASN A 214 -19.83 -12.23 -5.96
N THR A 215 -19.47 -13.10 -5.01
CA THR A 215 -20.26 -14.29 -4.67
C THR A 215 -21.39 -13.97 -3.70
N VAL A 216 -21.27 -12.91 -2.90
CA VAL A 216 -22.27 -12.53 -1.87
C VAL A 216 -23.66 -12.24 -2.46
N PRO A 217 -23.84 -11.44 -3.54
CA PRO A 217 -25.14 -11.18 -4.12
C PRO A 217 -25.87 -12.45 -4.55
N ASP A 218 -25.17 -13.40 -5.13
CA ASP A 218 -25.76 -14.67 -5.59
C ASP A 218 -26.25 -15.52 -4.40
N ILE A 219 -25.45 -15.61 -3.34
CA ILE A 219 -25.82 -16.33 -2.11
C ILE A 219 -27.05 -15.67 -1.45
N VAL A 220 -27.05 -14.34 -1.34
CA VAL A 220 -28.17 -13.58 -0.74
C VAL A 220 -29.43 -13.73 -1.57
N SER A 221 -29.33 -13.65 -2.89
CA SER A 221 -30.45 -13.80 -3.81
C SER A 221 -31.05 -15.21 -3.74
N ALA A 222 -30.20 -16.24 -3.82
CA ALA A 222 -30.65 -17.64 -3.71
C ALA A 222 -31.28 -17.93 -2.35
N GLY A 223 -30.67 -17.47 -1.26
CA GLY A 223 -31.22 -17.59 0.10
C GLY A 223 -32.53 -16.86 0.25
N GLY A 224 -32.64 -15.67 -0.29
CA GLY A 224 -33.90 -14.89 -0.28
C GLY A 224 -35.05 -15.60 -1.00
N VAL A 225 -34.80 -16.14 -2.19
CA VAL A 225 -35.79 -16.91 -2.94
C VAL A 225 -36.23 -18.18 -2.17
N LEU A 226 -35.26 -18.91 -1.60
CA LEU A 226 -35.56 -20.10 -0.79
C LEU A 226 -36.41 -19.76 0.42
N LEU A 227 -36.05 -18.71 1.17
CA LEU A 227 -36.80 -18.29 2.36
C LEU A 227 -38.21 -17.77 1.98
N ALA A 228 -38.34 -17.04 0.88
CA ALA A 228 -39.65 -16.60 0.37
C ALA A 228 -40.53 -17.79 -0.03
N GLY A 229 -39.96 -18.82 -0.65
CA GLY A 229 -40.64 -20.06 -0.98
C GLY A 229 -41.11 -20.81 0.27
N ILE A 230 -40.30 -20.98 1.28
CA ILE A 230 -40.66 -21.58 2.57
C ILE A 230 -41.73 -20.76 3.25
N PHE A 231 -41.62 -19.44 3.29
CA PHE A 231 -42.64 -18.56 3.86
C PHE A 231 -43.96 -18.72 3.13
N TRP A 232 -43.96 -18.72 1.80
CA TRP A 232 -45.21 -18.88 1.01
C TRP A 232 -45.88 -20.23 1.27
N LEU A 233 -45.12 -21.33 1.29
CA LEU A 233 -45.66 -22.69 1.58
C LEU A 233 -46.24 -22.78 2.98
N THR A 234 -45.53 -22.28 3.99
CA THR A 234 -46.00 -22.31 5.39
C THR A 234 -47.21 -21.41 5.61
N HIS A 235 -47.20 -20.21 5.00
CA HIS A 235 -48.35 -19.30 5.07
C HIS A 235 -49.59 -19.91 4.42
N ARG A 236 -49.42 -20.51 3.22
CA ARG A 236 -50.51 -21.19 2.52
C ARG A 236 -51.08 -22.38 3.33
N LYS A 237 -50.21 -23.22 3.90
CA LYS A 237 -50.58 -24.33 4.78
C LYS A 237 -51.42 -23.81 5.96
N ASN A 238 -51.02 -22.76 6.61
CA ASN A 238 -51.73 -22.17 7.75
C ASN A 238 -53.07 -21.56 7.33
N ALA A 239 -53.16 -20.93 6.16
CA ALA A 239 -54.39 -20.37 5.61
C ALA A 239 -55.40 -21.47 5.28
N VAL A 240 -54.98 -22.59 4.67
CA VAL A 240 -55.82 -23.74 4.38
C VAL A 240 -56.32 -24.38 5.67
N ALA A 241 -55.46 -24.62 6.66
CA ALA A 241 -55.87 -25.18 7.95
C ALA A 241 -56.89 -24.32 8.70
N LYS A 242 -56.76 -22.98 8.63
CA LYS A 242 -57.77 -22.04 9.19
C LYS A 242 -59.11 -22.16 8.47
N ALA A 243 -59.12 -22.25 7.14
CA ALA A 243 -60.33 -22.38 6.34
C ALA A 243 -61.05 -23.69 6.60
N GLU A 244 -60.35 -24.80 6.79
CA GLU A 244 -60.90 -26.11 7.12
C GLU A 244 -61.55 -26.15 8.53
N ASN A 245 -60.85 -25.53 9.51
CA ASN A 245 -61.36 -25.44 10.89
C ASN A 245 -62.66 -24.55 11.00
N GLY A 246 -62.70 -23.46 10.20
CA GLY A 246 -63.90 -22.59 10.16
C GLY A 246 -65.13 -23.22 9.45
N ARG A 247 -64.94 -24.28 8.66
CA ARG A 247 -66.05 -25.04 8.06
C ARG A 247 -66.60 -26.11 8.96
N LYS A 248 -65.92 -26.44 10.06
CA LYS A 248 -66.34 -27.45 11.03
C LYS A 248 -67.16 -26.89 12.24
N GLN A 249 -67.26 -25.57 12.30
CA GLN A 249 -68.13 -24.83 13.23
C GLN A 249 -69.44 -24.36 12.50
#